data_e1a789ab2d3f79a904d20d0afc77c6a7
#
_entry.id   e1a789ab2d3f79a904d20d0afc77c6a7
#
_cell.length_a   1.000
_cell.length_b   1.000
_cell.length_c   1.000
_cell.angle_alpha   90.00
_cell.angle_beta   90.00
_cell.angle_gamma   90.00
#
_symmetry.space_group_name_H-M   'P 1'
#
loop_
_entity.id
_entity.type
_entity.pdbx_description
1 polymer ?
#
loop_
_entity_poly.entity_id
_entity_poly.type
_entity_poly.pdbx_seq_one_letter_code
_entity_poly.pdbx_strand_id
1 'polypeptide(L)'
;LDSSTTSLADRARFIWSQIPAGGLFAGLDWRISPAPFPLGENLAKEIESLGRVLLQFYRAANLLYRRSTEGKQPSWIAELLDRGKPRELIELQRAPAFKNEVPRVIRPDILLTENGISITELDPVPGGIGLTGWLNITYSQIGRDGMLPSQTSETSTDKLGTAARRPSQEIIGGADGMIRGFESIFGDAKTIHIVVSEEAATYQPEMEWLASQLGSPKFKVRSPKFADFADGDAVYRFFELFDLANVPNAKKIFELAIAKKIRLTPPPKPIFEEKMLFALLWNRNLQGFWRQELGEAFFNRLRKLVPYTWIVDPTPLPPHAAIPELNLTDWRQLKTLSQRERELILKVSGFSEHAWGARGVYLGSDLSHEDWSAAVDKATSSFQNSPFILQRYEKPKTVETQWFDFGKNAVVPMKGRVRLCPYYFVSGEADAERLQLGGVLATICPADKKIIHGMADAILAPCAV
;
A
#
# COMPACT_ATOMS: atom_id res chain seq x y z
N LEU A 1 0.66 -40.06 -26.43
CA LEU A 1 1.61 -39.64 -25.37
C LEU A 1 1.49 -38.15 -25.22
N ASP A 2 0.91 -37.72 -24.10
CA ASP A 2 0.47 -36.38 -23.81
C ASP A 2 1.59 -35.33 -23.92
N SER A 3 1.30 -34.26 -24.61
CA SER A 3 2.06 -33.00 -24.59
C SER A 3 2.16 -32.55 -23.13
N SER A 4 3.39 -32.55 -22.58
CA SER A 4 3.71 -32.31 -21.18
C SER A 4 3.30 -30.91 -20.73
N THR A 5 2.10 -30.78 -20.15
CA THR A 5 1.79 -29.66 -19.27
C THR A 5 2.77 -29.72 -18.08
N THR A 6 3.59 -28.70 -17.90
CA THR A 6 4.52 -28.58 -16.77
C THR A 6 3.75 -28.76 -15.48
N SER A 7 4.20 -29.66 -14.60
CA SER A 7 3.51 -29.93 -13.34
C SER A 7 3.52 -28.70 -12.44
N LEU A 8 2.54 -28.56 -11.55
CA LEU A 8 2.50 -27.48 -10.54
C LEU A 8 3.76 -27.48 -9.67
N ALA A 9 4.30 -28.67 -9.39
CA ALA A 9 5.55 -28.82 -8.65
C ALA A 9 6.75 -28.23 -9.40
N ASP A 10 6.85 -28.47 -10.72
CA ASP A 10 7.95 -27.94 -11.53
C ASP A 10 7.87 -26.41 -11.67
N ARG A 11 6.66 -25.85 -11.78
CA ARG A 11 6.46 -24.40 -11.75
C ARG A 11 6.93 -23.79 -10.42
N ALA A 12 6.57 -24.38 -9.29
CA ALA A 12 7.00 -23.91 -7.98
C ALA A 12 8.52 -23.99 -7.82
N ARG A 13 9.16 -25.08 -8.29
CA ARG A 13 10.63 -25.22 -8.29
C ARG A 13 11.28 -24.18 -9.19
N PHE A 14 10.71 -23.93 -10.38
CA PHE A 14 11.18 -22.87 -11.27
C PHE A 14 11.13 -21.51 -10.57
N ILE A 15 9.98 -21.12 -10.00
CA ILE A 15 9.82 -19.87 -9.27
C ILE A 15 10.87 -19.74 -8.16
N TRP A 16 11.05 -20.81 -7.38
CA TRP A 16 12.06 -20.85 -6.31
C TRP A 16 13.48 -20.62 -6.85
N SER A 17 13.83 -21.26 -7.97
CA SER A 17 15.15 -21.15 -8.59
C SER A 17 15.47 -19.75 -9.12
N GLN A 18 14.44 -18.91 -9.33
CA GLN A 18 14.61 -17.53 -9.80
C GLN A 18 14.81 -16.53 -8.66
N ILE A 19 14.67 -16.95 -7.38
CA ILE A 19 14.89 -16.05 -6.25
C ILE A 19 16.35 -15.59 -6.25
N PRO A 20 16.63 -14.26 -6.24
CA PRO A 20 17.99 -13.75 -6.24
C PRO A 20 18.79 -14.24 -5.05
N ALA A 21 20.11 -14.40 -5.24
CA ALA A 21 21.01 -14.73 -4.13
C ALA A 21 20.88 -13.68 -2.99
N GLY A 22 20.69 -14.14 -1.76
CA GLY A 22 20.40 -13.29 -0.60
C GLY A 22 18.91 -12.97 -0.40
N GLY A 23 18.03 -13.41 -1.32
CA GLY A 23 16.59 -13.17 -1.25
C GLY A 23 16.20 -11.75 -1.65
N LEU A 24 14.88 -11.48 -1.67
CA LEU A 24 14.31 -10.14 -1.91
C LEU A 24 13.92 -9.44 -0.61
N PHE A 25 13.72 -10.22 0.46
CA PHE A 25 13.45 -9.74 1.80
C PHE A 25 14.37 -10.44 2.80
N ALA A 26 15.06 -9.67 3.62
CA ALA A 26 15.92 -10.24 4.66
C ALA A 26 15.07 -10.89 5.77
N GLY A 27 15.25 -12.20 5.98
CA GLY A 27 14.66 -12.92 7.11
C GLY A 27 13.15 -13.17 7.05
N LEU A 28 12.55 -13.10 5.88
CA LEU A 28 11.11 -13.35 5.71
C LEU A 28 10.85 -14.63 4.92
N ASP A 29 10.13 -15.55 5.56
CA ASP A 29 9.63 -16.78 4.96
C ASP A 29 8.22 -16.55 4.41
N TRP A 30 8.05 -16.75 3.12
CA TRP A 30 6.75 -16.75 2.45
C TRP A 30 6.58 -17.98 1.58
N ARG A 31 5.32 -18.35 1.33
CA ARG A 31 4.98 -19.56 0.59
C ARG A 31 4.83 -19.27 -0.89
N ILE A 32 5.38 -20.16 -1.72
CA ILE A 32 5.29 -20.05 -3.19
C ILE A 32 4.02 -20.73 -3.67
N SER A 33 3.16 -20.00 -4.37
CA SER A 33 2.08 -20.53 -5.18
C SER A 33 2.62 -20.98 -6.54
N PRO A 34 2.24 -22.14 -7.07
CA PRO A 34 2.63 -22.54 -8.43
C PRO A 34 1.88 -21.78 -9.54
N ALA A 35 0.93 -20.91 -9.18
CA ALA A 35 0.13 -20.11 -10.11
C ALA A 35 -0.10 -18.70 -9.55
N PRO A 36 -0.32 -17.69 -10.42
CA PRO A 36 -0.73 -16.36 -9.98
C PRO A 36 -2.11 -16.41 -9.32
N PHE A 37 -2.43 -15.37 -8.52
CA PHE A 37 -3.76 -15.25 -7.91
C PHE A 37 -4.77 -14.76 -8.97
N PRO A 38 -5.86 -15.52 -9.23
CA PRO A 38 -6.81 -15.14 -10.26
C PRO A 38 -7.72 -13.99 -9.77
N LEU A 39 -7.75 -12.90 -10.53
CA LEU A 39 -8.77 -11.86 -10.43
C LEU A 39 -9.69 -11.97 -11.65
N GLY A 40 -10.99 -12.04 -11.46
CA GLY A 40 -11.90 -11.95 -12.60
C GLY A 40 -11.80 -10.59 -13.33
N GLU A 41 -12.09 -10.55 -14.62
CA GLU A 41 -11.99 -9.33 -15.45
C GLU A 41 -12.66 -8.10 -14.83
N ASN A 42 -13.84 -8.27 -14.21
CA ASN A 42 -14.58 -7.16 -13.62
C ASN A 42 -13.80 -6.53 -12.45
N LEU A 43 -13.22 -7.35 -11.59
CA LEU A 43 -12.43 -6.87 -10.45
C LEU A 43 -11.11 -6.24 -10.92
N ALA A 44 -10.46 -6.81 -11.94
CA ALA A 44 -9.26 -6.24 -12.53
C ALA A 44 -9.53 -4.83 -13.09
N LYS A 45 -10.62 -4.65 -13.86
CA LYS A 45 -11.05 -3.34 -14.38
C LYS A 45 -11.41 -2.36 -13.26
N GLU A 46 -12.07 -2.86 -12.20
CA GLU A 46 -12.38 -2.04 -11.03
C GLU A 46 -11.10 -1.52 -10.34
N ILE A 47 -10.12 -2.39 -10.13
CA ILE A 47 -8.81 -2.04 -9.56
C ILE A 47 -8.09 -1.07 -10.50
N GLU A 48 -8.02 -1.32 -11.80
CA GLU A 48 -7.36 -0.43 -12.75
C GLU A 48 -7.92 1.00 -12.69
N SER A 49 -9.25 1.12 -12.70
CA SER A 49 -9.93 2.42 -12.66
C SER A 49 -9.81 3.15 -11.31
N LEU A 50 -9.45 2.44 -10.24
CA LEU A 50 -9.37 3.00 -8.88
C LEU A 50 -8.23 4.01 -8.73
N GLY A 51 -7.14 3.86 -9.47
CA GLY A 51 -5.97 4.73 -9.35
C GLY A 51 -6.30 6.22 -9.51
N ARG A 52 -7.15 6.57 -10.48
CA ARG A 52 -7.58 7.97 -10.69
C ARG A 52 -8.37 8.52 -9.50
N VAL A 53 -9.20 7.70 -8.91
CA VAL A 53 -10.00 8.08 -7.72
C VAL A 53 -9.09 8.37 -6.54
N LEU A 54 -8.07 7.52 -6.32
CA LEU A 54 -7.12 7.66 -5.21
C LEU A 54 -6.19 8.85 -5.42
N LEU A 55 -5.72 9.09 -6.64
CA LEU A 55 -4.92 10.28 -6.95
C LEU A 55 -5.72 11.57 -6.69
N GLN A 56 -6.97 11.63 -7.13
CA GLN A 56 -7.84 12.77 -6.87
C GLN A 56 -8.13 12.93 -5.37
N PHE A 57 -8.25 11.82 -4.62
CA PHE A 57 -8.41 11.86 -3.17
C PHE A 57 -7.19 12.47 -2.48
N TYR A 58 -5.96 12.08 -2.87
CA TYR A 58 -4.74 12.70 -2.33
C TYR A 58 -4.66 14.20 -2.63
N ARG A 59 -5.05 14.62 -3.84
CA ARG A 59 -5.10 16.04 -4.22
C ARG A 59 -6.12 16.83 -3.39
N ALA A 60 -7.31 16.27 -3.24
CA ALA A 60 -8.36 16.87 -2.44
C ALA A 60 -7.97 16.95 -0.96
N ALA A 61 -7.34 15.90 -0.40
CA ALA A 61 -6.83 15.90 0.96
C ALA A 61 -5.74 16.98 1.17
N ASN A 62 -4.80 17.09 0.23
CA ASN A 62 -3.80 18.15 0.24
C ASN A 62 -4.43 19.55 0.19
N LEU A 63 -5.43 19.73 -0.64
CA LEU A 63 -6.15 20.99 -0.76
C LEU A 63 -6.95 21.32 0.51
N LEU A 64 -7.59 20.30 1.12
CA LEU A 64 -8.32 20.45 2.38
C LEU A 64 -7.41 20.96 3.49
N TYR A 65 -6.26 20.30 3.67
CA TYR A 65 -5.25 20.71 4.65
C TYR A 65 -4.79 22.17 4.41
N ARG A 66 -4.42 22.50 3.18
CA ARG A 66 -3.97 23.86 2.83
C ARG A 66 -5.06 24.90 3.07
N ARG A 67 -6.29 24.65 2.62
CA ARG A 67 -7.39 25.60 2.86
C ARG A 67 -7.69 25.76 4.36
N SER A 68 -7.45 24.73 5.17
CA SER A 68 -7.55 24.82 6.61
C SER A 68 -6.46 25.74 7.20
N THR A 69 -5.22 25.60 6.76
CA THR A 69 -4.12 26.49 7.20
C THR A 69 -4.29 27.94 6.73
N GLU A 70 -5.02 28.17 5.63
CA GLU A 70 -5.32 29.48 5.07
C GLU A 70 -6.62 30.09 5.66
N GLY A 71 -7.30 29.42 6.60
CA GLY A 71 -8.58 29.87 7.18
C GLY A 71 -9.78 29.79 6.22
N LYS A 72 -9.64 29.09 5.07
CA LYS A 72 -10.71 28.87 4.07
C LYS A 72 -11.51 27.59 4.34
N GLN A 73 -11.02 26.75 5.22
CA GLN A 73 -11.70 25.59 5.80
C GLN A 73 -11.47 25.62 7.31
N PRO A 74 -12.26 24.88 8.13
CA PRO A 74 -12.11 24.91 9.58
C PRO A 74 -10.69 24.62 10.06
N SER A 75 -10.16 25.40 11.00
CA SER A 75 -8.77 25.29 11.48
C SER A 75 -8.47 23.95 12.14
N TRP A 76 -9.47 23.35 12.79
CA TRP A 76 -9.32 22.07 13.48
C TRP A 76 -8.79 20.93 12.57
N ILE A 77 -8.96 21.05 11.25
CA ILE A 77 -8.49 20.02 10.29
C ILE A 77 -6.96 20.03 10.25
N ALA A 78 -6.36 21.21 10.08
CA ALA A 78 -4.90 21.35 10.09
C ALA A 78 -4.33 21.04 11.47
N GLU A 79 -4.95 21.56 12.54
CA GLU A 79 -4.55 21.30 13.93
C GLU A 79 -4.53 19.80 14.24
N LEU A 80 -5.52 19.05 13.76
CA LEU A 80 -5.62 17.62 13.93
C LEU A 80 -4.52 16.88 13.14
N LEU A 81 -4.30 17.24 11.87
CA LEU A 81 -3.32 16.60 11.00
C LEU A 81 -1.87 16.95 11.37
N ASP A 82 -1.66 18.08 12.05
CA ASP A 82 -0.35 18.50 12.58
C ASP A 82 -0.03 17.93 13.96
N ARG A 83 -1.03 17.37 14.63
CA ARG A 83 -0.92 16.92 16.01
C ARG A 83 0.19 15.89 16.20
N GLY A 84 1.01 16.08 17.24
CA GLY A 84 2.14 15.21 17.58
C GLY A 84 3.35 15.33 16.65
N LYS A 85 3.33 16.23 15.67
CA LYS A 85 4.42 16.40 14.72
C LYS A 85 5.37 17.54 15.10
N PRO A 86 6.67 17.42 14.84
CA PRO A 86 7.63 18.50 15.04
C PRO A 86 7.28 19.73 14.21
N ARG A 87 7.53 20.90 14.78
CA ARG A 87 7.23 22.17 14.12
C ARG A 87 7.95 22.32 12.78
N GLU A 88 9.19 21.91 12.72
CA GLU A 88 10.02 21.97 11.50
C GLU A 88 9.40 21.14 10.38
N LEU A 89 8.82 19.98 10.68
CA LEU A 89 8.16 19.14 9.70
C LEU A 89 6.82 19.75 9.25
N ILE A 90 6.09 20.39 10.15
CA ILE A 90 4.86 21.14 9.83
C ILE A 90 5.18 22.30 8.89
N GLU A 91 6.24 23.07 9.17
CA GLU A 91 6.68 24.17 8.32
C GLU A 91 7.15 23.66 6.95
N LEU A 92 7.86 22.55 6.92
CA LEU A 92 8.34 21.88 5.70
C LEU A 92 7.18 21.46 4.78
N GLN A 93 6.15 20.77 5.30
CA GLN A 93 5.00 20.35 4.48
C GLN A 93 4.20 21.54 3.92
N ARG A 94 4.27 22.71 4.57
CA ARG A 94 3.62 23.95 4.14
C ARG A 94 4.47 24.77 3.17
N ALA A 95 5.73 24.38 2.95
CA ALA A 95 6.63 25.10 2.06
C ALA A 95 6.04 25.20 0.63
N PRO A 96 6.17 26.39 -0.02
CA PRO A 96 5.65 26.61 -1.38
C PRO A 96 6.15 25.61 -2.42
N ALA A 97 7.37 25.09 -2.25
CA ALA A 97 7.96 24.08 -3.13
C ALA A 97 7.15 22.80 -3.19
N PHE A 98 6.49 22.41 -2.09
CA PHE A 98 5.67 21.19 -2.00
C PHE A 98 4.17 21.45 -2.12
N LYS A 99 3.76 22.67 -2.42
CA LYS A 99 2.35 23.10 -2.39
C LYS A 99 1.39 22.11 -3.07
N ASN A 100 1.71 21.66 -4.26
CA ASN A 100 0.86 20.77 -5.07
C ASN A 100 1.37 19.33 -5.13
N GLU A 101 2.51 19.05 -4.49
CA GLU A 101 3.11 17.71 -4.52
C GLU A 101 2.27 16.70 -3.75
N VAL A 102 2.05 15.56 -4.39
CA VAL A 102 1.39 14.37 -3.85
C VAL A 102 2.27 13.14 -4.11
N PRO A 103 2.08 12.02 -3.39
CA PRO A 103 2.82 10.80 -3.67
C PRO A 103 2.66 10.35 -5.12
N ARG A 104 3.75 9.98 -5.77
CA ARG A 104 3.76 9.47 -7.15
C ARG A 104 3.65 7.95 -7.23
N VAL A 105 3.76 7.27 -6.11
CA VAL A 105 3.38 5.86 -5.93
C VAL A 105 2.20 5.81 -4.98
N ILE A 106 1.12 5.15 -5.38
CA ILE A 106 -0.09 5.02 -4.57
C ILE A 106 -0.38 3.53 -4.42
N ARG A 107 -0.37 3.03 -3.18
CA ARG A 107 -0.71 1.65 -2.87
C ARG A 107 -1.83 1.61 -1.83
N PRO A 108 -3.04 1.27 -2.22
CA PRO A 108 -4.07 0.91 -1.25
C PRO A 108 -3.88 -0.53 -0.77
N ASP A 109 -4.21 -0.78 0.49
CA ASP A 109 -4.43 -2.12 1.01
C ASP A 109 -5.91 -2.47 0.85
N ILE A 110 -6.21 -3.43 -0.01
CA ILE A 110 -7.57 -3.82 -0.40
C ILE A 110 -7.89 -5.20 0.13
N LEU A 111 -8.95 -5.33 0.90
CA LEU A 111 -9.49 -6.63 1.32
C LEU A 111 -10.57 -7.09 0.33
N LEU A 112 -10.55 -8.39 0.00
CA LEU A 112 -11.69 -9.03 -0.66
C LEU A 112 -12.71 -9.39 0.42
N THR A 113 -13.95 -8.92 0.27
CA THR A 113 -15.07 -9.19 1.17
C THR A 113 -16.18 -9.93 0.44
N GLU A 114 -17.21 -10.40 1.15
CA GLU A 114 -18.38 -11.00 0.49
C GLU A 114 -19.16 -9.99 -0.37
N ASN A 115 -19.05 -8.69 -0.06
CA ASN A 115 -19.77 -7.61 -0.75
C ASN A 115 -18.90 -6.88 -1.80
N GLY A 116 -17.72 -7.40 -2.15
CA GLY A 116 -16.80 -6.78 -3.10
C GLY A 116 -15.42 -6.50 -2.48
N ILE A 117 -14.95 -5.27 -2.59
CA ILE A 117 -13.64 -4.86 -2.05
C ILE A 117 -13.77 -3.76 -1.01
N SER A 118 -12.80 -3.70 -0.10
CA SER A 118 -12.71 -2.67 0.93
C SER A 118 -11.29 -2.14 1.04
N ILE A 119 -11.11 -0.81 1.03
CA ILE A 119 -9.80 -0.13 1.14
C ILE A 119 -9.57 0.21 2.61
N THR A 120 -8.61 -0.44 3.23
CA THR A 120 -8.36 -0.30 4.67
C THR A 120 -7.21 0.65 5.02
N GLU A 121 -6.35 0.96 4.05
CA GLU A 121 -5.19 1.83 4.20
C GLU A 121 -4.74 2.38 2.85
N LEU A 122 -4.07 3.54 2.85
CA LEU A 122 -3.28 4.06 1.74
C LEU A 122 -1.85 4.24 2.22
N ASP A 123 -0.90 3.69 1.46
CA ASP A 123 0.52 3.77 1.77
C ASP A 123 1.23 4.63 0.72
N PRO A 124 1.82 5.76 1.11
CA PRO A 124 2.56 6.66 0.22
C PRO A 124 4.04 6.27 0.06
N VAL A 125 4.56 5.34 0.89
CA VAL A 125 5.94 4.85 0.89
C VAL A 125 5.95 3.32 0.82
N PRO A 126 5.27 2.72 -0.18
CA PRO A 126 5.00 1.29 -0.15
C PRO A 126 6.25 0.43 -0.33
N GLY A 127 6.42 -0.55 0.54
CA GLY A 127 7.26 -1.70 0.29
C GLY A 127 6.64 -2.66 -0.72
N GLY A 128 7.42 -3.60 -1.24
CA GLY A 128 6.96 -4.63 -2.16
C GLY A 128 6.98 -4.24 -3.63
N ILE A 129 7.52 -3.08 -4.00
CA ILE A 129 7.65 -2.65 -5.41
C ILE A 129 8.57 -3.61 -6.17
N GLY A 130 9.76 -3.88 -5.63
CA GLY A 130 10.72 -4.79 -6.21
C GLY A 130 10.23 -6.24 -6.19
N LEU A 131 9.67 -6.69 -5.07
CA LEU A 131 9.10 -8.02 -4.95
C LEU A 131 7.98 -8.25 -5.98
N THR A 132 7.04 -7.33 -6.11
CA THR A 132 5.94 -7.46 -7.09
C THR A 132 6.48 -7.44 -8.53
N GLY A 133 7.51 -6.62 -8.81
CA GLY A 133 8.19 -6.61 -10.09
C GLY A 133 8.84 -7.95 -10.41
N TRP A 134 9.56 -8.53 -9.45
CA TRP A 134 10.16 -9.85 -9.58
C TRP A 134 9.10 -10.94 -9.81
N LEU A 135 8.01 -10.92 -9.03
CA LEU A 135 6.90 -11.87 -9.20
C LEU A 135 6.29 -11.74 -10.61
N ASN A 136 6.02 -10.53 -11.07
CA ASN A 136 5.45 -10.29 -12.40
C ASN A 136 6.34 -10.89 -13.51
N ILE A 137 7.65 -10.62 -13.48
CA ILE A 137 8.61 -11.17 -14.45
C ILE A 137 8.63 -12.69 -14.37
N THR A 138 8.80 -13.24 -13.18
CA THR A 138 8.99 -14.68 -12.98
C THR A 138 7.78 -15.48 -13.42
N TYR A 139 6.56 -15.05 -13.04
CA TYR A 139 5.34 -15.75 -13.42
C TYR A 139 4.99 -15.55 -14.91
N SER A 140 5.39 -14.44 -15.52
CA SER A 140 5.22 -14.24 -16.95
C SER A 140 6.12 -15.16 -17.81
N GLN A 141 7.24 -15.65 -17.25
CA GLN A 141 8.13 -16.61 -17.90
C GLN A 141 7.56 -18.04 -17.91
N ILE A 142 6.64 -18.35 -17.02
CA ILE A 142 5.87 -19.60 -17.07
C ILE A 142 4.85 -19.43 -18.18
N GLY A 143 5.22 -19.83 -19.41
CA GLY A 143 4.51 -19.54 -20.66
C GLY A 143 3.00 -19.73 -20.61
N ARG A 144 2.30 -19.18 -21.62
CA ARG A 144 0.82 -19.19 -21.73
C ARG A 144 0.21 -20.58 -21.59
N ASP A 145 0.96 -21.62 -21.97
CA ASP A 145 0.55 -23.02 -21.86
C ASP A 145 1.12 -23.72 -20.62
N GLY A 146 1.72 -22.92 -19.67
CA GLY A 146 2.37 -23.44 -18.46
C GLY A 146 3.70 -24.12 -18.72
N MET A 147 4.32 -23.91 -19.87
CA MET A 147 5.65 -24.45 -20.22
C MET A 147 6.77 -23.57 -19.62
N LEU A 148 7.83 -24.22 -19.13
CA LEU A 148 9.03 -23.52 -18.66
C LEU A 148 9.92 -23.12 -19.84
N PRO A 149 10.72 -22.06 -19.75
CA PRO A 149 11.58 -21.58 -20.83
C PRO A 149 12.54 -22.62 -21.42
N SER A 150 13.01 -23.57 -20.61
CA SER A 150 13.90 -24.66 -21.02
C SER A 150 13.22 -25.77 -21.84
N GLN A 151 11.89 -25.74 -21.99
CA GLN A 151 11.12 -26.74 -22.74
C GLN A 151 10.72 -26.25 -24.13
N THR A 152 11.02 -25.01 -24.46
CA THR A 152 10.86 -24.45 -25.82
C THR A 152 12.11 -24.71 -26.64
N SER A 153 12.42 -25.97 -27.00
CA SER A 153 13.41 -26.26 -28.04
C SER A 153 12.84 -25.88 -29.40
N GLU A 154 13.65 -25.17 -30.18
CA GLU A 154 13.42 -24.89 -31.61
C GLU A 154 13.06 -26.17 -32.34
N THR A 155 11.82 -26.34 -32.70
CA THR A 155 11.29 -27.04 -33.88
C THR A 155 9.79 -27.28 -33.71
N SER A 156 9.00 -26.54 -34.43
CA SER A 156 7.92 -27.10 -35.23
C SER A 156 7.16 -26.02 -36.00
N THR A 157 7.47 -25.92 -37.25
CA THR A 157 6.49 -25.58 -38.25
C THR A 157 5.40 -26.66 -38.28
N ASP A 158 4.16 -26.20 -38.39
CA ASP A 158 2.94 -26.94 -38.76
C ASP A 158 2.27 -27.90 -37.76
N LYS A 159 1.10 -27.49 -37.30
CA LYS A 159 -0.20 -27.99 -37.77
C LYS A 159 -1.35 -27.40 -36.95
N LEU A 160 -2.30 -26.78 -37.65
CA LEU A 160 -3.62 -26.39 -37.12
C LEU A 160 -4.32 -27.61 -36.53
N GLY A 161 -4.50 -27.57 -35.23
CA GLY A 161 -5.44 -28.42 -34.49
C GLY A 161 -6.24 -27.51 -33.56
N THR A 162 -7.54 -27.37 -33.77
CA THR A 162 -8.50 -26.66 -32.94
C THR A 162 -8.69 -27.38 -31.61
N ALA A 163 -7.71 -27.30 -30.73
CA ALA A 163 -7.91 -27.58 -29.31
C ALA A 163 -8.38 -26.30 -28.63
N ALA A 164 -9.48 -26.35 -27.89
CA ALA A 164 -9.98 -25.22 -27.12
C ALA A 164 -8.87 -24.67 -26.23
N ARG A 165 -8.30 -23.52 -26.60
CA ARG A 165 -7.28 -22.83 -25.83
C ARG A 165 -7.87 -22.44 -24.49
N ARG A 166 -7.35 -22.97 -23.39
CA ARG A 166 -7.60 -22.39 -22.07
C ARG A 166 -7.11 -20.94 -22.10
N PRO A 167 -7.91 -19.99 -21.60
CA PRO A 167 -7.49 -18.60 -21.56
C PRO A 167 -6.15 -18.50 -20.81
N SER A 168 -5.15 -17.89 -21.45
CA SER A 168 -3.87 -17.58 -20.82
C SER A 168 -4.10 -16.59 -19.69
N GLN A 169 -3.68 -16.88 -18.47
CA GLN A 169 -3.71 -15.92 -17.38
C GLN A 169 -2.70 -14.82 -17.66
N GLU A 170 -3.17 -13.61 -17.97
CA GLU A 170 -2.32 -12.45 -18.19
C GLU A 170 -2.03 -11.75 -16.85
N ILE A 171 -0.74 -11.61 -16.53
CA ILE A 171 -0.31 -10.90 -15.31
C ILE A 171 -0.72 -9.43 -15.40
N ILE A 172 -1.42 -8.94 -14.38
CA ILE A 172 -1.87 -7.53 -14.33
C ILE A 172 -0.66 -6.59 -14.28
N GLY A 173 -0.63 -5.64 -15.21
CA GLY A 173 0.50 -4.74 -15.43
C GLY A 173 1.58 -5.29 -16.35
N GLY A 174 1.52 -6.58 -16.71
CA GLY A 174 2.52 -7.26 -17.52
C GLY A 174 3.82 -7.56 -16.75
N ALA A 175 4.77 -8.18 -17.43
CA ALA A 175 6.05 -8.60 -16.84
C ALA A 175 6.85 -7.42 -16.26
N ASP A 176 6.89 -6.28 -16.96
CA ASP A 176 7.74 -5.13 -16.65
C ASP A 176 6.99 -3.89 -16.12
N GLY A 177 5.66 -4.01 -15.92
CA GLY A 177 4.82 -2.88 -15.52
C GLY A 177 5.26 -2.20 -14.22
N MET A 178 5.72 -2.96 -13.23
CA MET A 178 6.26 -2.41 -11.98
C MET A 178 7.55 -1.62 -12.20
N ILE A 179 8.45 -2.14 -13.03
CA ILE A 179 9.76 -1.54 -13.30
C ILE A 179 9.58 -0.25 -14.11
N ARG A 180 8.84 -0.32 -15.22
CA ARG A 180 8.55 0.87 -16.06
C ARG A 180 7.73 1.91 -15.32
N GLY A 181 6.77 1.47 -14.51
CA GLY A 181 5.97 2.36 -13.68
C GLY A 181 6.83 3.13 -12.69
N PHE A 182 7.70 2.43 -11.95
CA PHE A 182 8.61 3.06 -11.00
C PHE A 182 9.63 4.01 -11.69
N GLU A 183 10.19 3.61 -12.83
CA GLU A 183 11.06 4.47 -13.62
C GLU A 183 10.37 5.77 -14.04
N SER A 184 9.13 5.66 -14.50
CA SER A 184 8.38 6.77 -15.09
C SER A 184 8.10 7.94 -14.16
N ILE A 185 8.10 7.71 -12.82
CA ILE A 185 7.80 8.78 -11.85
C ILE A 185 8.90 9.82 -11.71
N PHE A 186 10.11 9.52 -12.21
CA PHE A 186 11.27 10.40 -12.07
C PHE A 186 11.53 11.28 -13.31
N GLY A 187 10.83 11.02 -14.42
CA GLY A 187 11.00 11.80 -15.65
C GLY A 187 12.45 11.78 -16.16
N ASP A 188 12.99 12.98 -16.43
CA ASP A 188 14.31 13.21 -16.99
C ASP A 188 15.44 13.37 -15.96
N ALA A 189 15.23 12.98 -14.70
CA ALA A 189 16.24 13.07 -13.65
C ALA A 189 17.55 12.37 -14.07
N LYS A 190 18.70 12.96 -13.72
CA LYS A 190 20.04 12.48 -14.10
C LYS A 190 20.43 11.21 -13.35
N THR A 191 20.32 11.28 -12.04
CA THR A 191 20.56 10.14 -11.13
C THR A 191 19.37 10.02 -10.20
N ILE A 192 18.97 8.80 -9.90
CA ILE A 192 17.88 8.50 -8.98
C ILE A 192 18.47 7.80 -7.77
N HIS A 193 18.35 8.44 -6.62
CA HIS A 193 18.80 7.91 -5.34
C HIS A 193 17.60 7.35 -4.57
N ILE A 194 17.58 6.04 -4.34
CA ILE A 194 16.60 5.38 -3.47
C ILE A 194 17.20 5.38 -2.07
N VAL A 195 16.75 6.28 -1.21
CA VAL A 195 17.29 6.40 0.16
C VAL A 195 16.48 5.53 1.10
N VAL A 196 17.10 4.49 1.63
CA VAL A 196 16.48 3.50 2.54
C VAL A 196 16.97 3.76 3.96
N SER A 197 16.03 3.91 4.93
CA SER A 197 16.39 4.06 6.34
C SER A 197 16.76 2.72 6.99
N GLU A 198 17.35 2.77 8.19
CA GLU A 198 17.66 1.57 8.96
C GLU A 198 16.39 0.81 9.39
N GLU A 199 15.31 1.52 9.72
CA GLU A 199 13.98 0.91 10.01
C GLU A 199 13.42 0.15 8.80
N ALA A 200 13.66 0.64 7.59
CA ALA A 200 13.24 0.01 6.34
C ALA A 200 14.29 -0.97 5.74
N ALA A 201 15.36 -1.31 6.46
CA ALA A 201 16.49 -2.10 5.93
C ALA A 201 16.07 -3.48 5.39
N THR A 202 15.00 -4.07 5.90
CA THR A 202 14.46 -5.35 5.38
C THR A 202 14.02 -5.26 3.92
N TYR A 203 13.74 -4.07 3.41
CA TYR A 203 13.36 -3.79 2.03
C TYR A 203 14.54 -3.43 1.12
N GLN A 204 15.75 -3.26 1.69
CA GLN A 204 16.91 -2.88 0.89
C GLN A 204 17.21 -3.88 -0.24
N PRO A 205 17.18 -5.22 -0.03
CA PRO A 205 17.42 -6.17 -1.12
C PRO A 205 16.47 -6.03 -2.29
N GLU A 206 15.18 -5.75 -2.06
CA GLU A 206 14.23 -5.55 -3.14
C GLU A 206 14.47 -4.24 -3.90
N MET A 207 14.92 -3.19 -3.22
CA MET A 207 15.27 -1.92 -3.87
C MET A 207 16.55 -2.05 -4.69
N GLU A 208 17.54 -2.81 -4.22
CA GLU A 208 18.75 -3.13 -4.96
C GLU A 208 18.44 -3.96 -6.21
N TRP A 209 17.57 -4.97 -6.06
CA TRP A 209 17.10 -5.76 -7.20
C TRP A 209 16.38 -4.86 -8.23
N LEU A 210 15.45 -4.01 -7.78
CA LEU A 210 14.71 -3.09 -8.64
C LEU A 210 15.66 -2.15 -9.40
N ALA A 211 16.65 -1.56 -8.72
CA ALA A 211 17.67 -0.71 -9.34
C ALA A 211 18.50 -1.47 -10.39
N SER A 212 18.80 -2.76 -10.14
CA SER A 212 19.53 -3.60 -11.11
C SER A 212 18.72 -3.89 -12.37
N GLN A 213 17.40 -4.07 -12.26
CA GLN A 213 16.51 -4.35 -13.40
C GLN A 213 16.35 -3.15 -14.35
N LEU A 214 16.51 -1.94 -13.82
CA LEU A 214 16.43 -0.73 -14.63
C LEU A 214 17.63 -0.55 -15.58
N GLY A 215 18.61 -1.46 -15.52
CA GLY A 215 19.71 -1.62 -16.48
C GLY A 215 20.59 -0.38 -16.70
N SER A 216 20.49 0.60 -15.81
CA SER A 216 21.12 1.91 -15.94
C SER A 216 21.95 2.22 -14.71
N PRO A 217 23.17 2.79 -14.85
CA PRO A 217 23.93 3.33 -13.73
C PRO A 217 23.21 4.51 -13.04
N LYS A 218 22.06 4.92 -13.59
CA LYS A 218 21.22 6.02 -13.13
C LYS A 218 20.56 5.76 -11.79
N PHE A 219 20.16 4.50 -11.49
CA PHE A 219 19.48 4.13 -10.24
C PHE A 219 20.46 3.62 -9.20
N LYS A 220 20.43 4.19 -7.99
CA LYS A 220 21.36 3.87 -6.91
C LYS A 220 20.64 3.81 -5.57
N VAL A 221 20.72 2.67 -4.89
CA VAL A 221 20.27 2.55 -3.50
C VAL A 221 21.29 3.21 -2.58
N ARG A 222 20.81 3.97 -1.62
CA ARG A 222 21.63 4.79 -0.72
C ARG A 222 21.25 4.57 0.73
N SER A 223 22.26 4.57 1.58
CA SER A 223 22.05 4.62 3.02
C SER A 223 21.58 6.01 3.46
N PRO A 224 20.98 6.14 4.66
CA PRO A 224 20.55 7.42 5.21
C PRO A 224 21.69 8.40 5.54
N LYS A 225 22.96 7.98 5.35
CA LYS A 225 24.16 8.81 5.55
C LYS A 225 24.71 9.42 4.26
N PHE A 226 24.21 8.97 3.08
CA PHE A 226 24.66 9.51 1.80
C PHE A 226 24.23 10.97 1.64
N ALA A 227 25.14 11.84 1.20
CA ALA A 227 24.90 13.27 1.14
C ALA A 227 25.36 13.96 -0.15
N ASP A 228 25.87 13.20 -1.12
CA ASP A 228 26.40 13.75 -2.37
C ASP A 228 25.34 13.70 -3.48
N PHE A 229 24.42 14.69 -3.45
CA PHE A 229 23.36 14.88 -4.43
C PHE A 229 23.71 16.04 -5.37
N ALA A 230 23.57 15.82 -6.66
CA ALA A 230 23.84 16.82 -7.71
C ALA A 230 22.56 17.50 -8.22
N ASP A 231 22.72 18.67 -8.82
CA ASP A 231 21.60 19.38 -9.46
C ASP A 231 21.02 18.57 -10.62
N GLY A 232 19.71 18.34 -10.58
CA GLY A 232 18.96 17.52 -11.54
C GLY A 232 18.80 16.05 -11.14
N ASP A 233 19.29 15.64 -9.97
CA ASP A 233 19.02 14.33 -9.42
C ASP A 233 17.57 14.19 -8.92
N ALA A 234 17.14 12.96 -8.70
CA ALA A 234 15.90 12.66 -8.00
C ALA A 234 16.17 11.78 -6.77
N VAL A 235 15.37 11.95 -5.74
CA VAL A 235 15.38 11.12 -4.55
C VAL A 235 14.02 10.43 -4.40
N TYR A 236 14.05 9.11 -4.32
CA TYR A 236 12.92 8.32 -3.80
C TYR A 236 13.14 8.14 -2.30
N ARG A 237 12.26 8.75 -1.50
CA ARG A 237 12.29 8.68 -0.05
C ARG A 237 11.66 7.35 0.39
N PHE A 238 12.51 6.35 0.63
CA PHE A 238 12.07 5.06 1.16
C PHE A 238 12.30 5.00 2.67
N PHE A 239 11.69 5.93 3.37
CA PHE A 239 11.61 6.03 4.83
C PHE A 239 10.38 6.83 5.23
N GLU A 240 9.81 6.48 6.37
CA GLU A 240 8.67 7.18 6.96
C GLU A 240 9.11 8.48 7.65
N LEU A 241 8.22 9.47 7.70
CA LEU A 241 8.56 10.77 8.30
C LEU A 241 8.67 10.73 9.83
N PHE A 242 8.10 9.74 10.49
CA PHE A 242 8.33 9.55 11.93
C PHE A 242 9.79 9.14 12.24
N ASP A 243 10.48 8.53 11.29
CA ASP A 243 11.84 7.99 11.43
C ASP A 243 12.96 9.02 11.12
N LEU A 244 12.61 10.30 10.91
CA LEU A 244 13.56 11.34 10.51
C LEU A 244 14.77 11.49 11.46
N ALA A 245 14.61 11.17 12.73
CA ALA A 245 15.72 11.20 13.70
C ALA A 245 16.86 10.22 13.33
N ASN A 246 16.52 9.14 12.62
CA ASN A 246 17.46 8.10 12.18
C ASN A 246 17.88 8.28 10.70
N VAL A 247 17.50 9.40 10.06
CA VAL A 247 17.84 9.70 8.66
C VAL A 247 18.65 11.01 8.58
N PRO A 248 19.94 10.99 8.90
CA PRO A 248 20.75 12.20 9.05
C PRO A 248 20.85 13.04 7.77
N ASN A 249 20.68 12.46 6.58
CA ASN A 249 20.69 13.20 5.32
C ASN A 249 19.33 13.84 4.96
N ALA A 250 18.25 13.57 5.71
CA ALA A 250 16.90 14.04 5.38
C ALA A 250 16.84 15.58 5.28
N LYS A 251 17.47 16.28 6.22
CA LYS A 251 17.53 17.76 6.20
C LYS A 251 18.11 18.29 4.89
N LYS A 252 19.26 17.76 4.47
CA LYS A 252 19.92 18.15 3.21
C LYS A 252 19.04 17.83 1.99
N ILE A 253 18.40 16.66 1.95
CA ILE A 253 17.47 16.28 0.88
C ILE A 253 16.34 17.30 0.78
N PHE A 254 15.74 17.68 1.90
CA PHE A 254 14.62 18.63 1.92
C PHE A 254 15.04 20.03 1.52
N GLU A 255 16.19 20.51 1.97
CA GLU A 255 16.76 21.81 1.57
C GLU A 255 17.02 21.86 0.05
N LEU A 256 17.59 20.81 -0.53
CA LEU A 256 17.83 20.71 -1.97
C LEU A 256 16.51 20.65 -2.76
N ALA A 257 15.50 19.95 -2.25
CA ALA A 257 14.19 19.85 -2.88
C ALA A 257 13.43 21.21 -2.82
N ILE A 258 13.51 21.93 -1.70
CA ILE A 258 12.97 23.30 -1.57
C ILE A 258 13.64 24.25 -2.57
N ALA A 259 14.96 24.14 -2.72
CA ALA A 259 15.74 24.91 -3.69
C ALA A 259 15.52 24.46 -5.14
N LYS A 260 14.67 23.44 -5.39
CA LYS A 260 14.40 22.85 -6.71
C LYS A 260 15.65 22.31 -7.42
N LYS A 261 16.69 21.97 -6.67
CA LYS A 261 17.91 21.36 -7.20
C LYS A 261 17.73 19.88 -7.46
N ILE A 262 16.92 19.21 -6.64
CA ILE A 262 16.55 17.82 -6.83
C ILE A 262 15.02 17.65 -6.83
N ARG A 263 14.54 16.56 -7.43
CA ARG A 263 13.16 16.11 -7.28
C ARG A 263 13.05 15.17 -6.09
N LEU A 264 11.98 15.26 -5.32
CA LEU A 264 11.74 14.42 -4.15
C LEU A 264 10.36 13.77 -4.24
N THR A 265 10.32 12.45 -4.15
CA THR A 265 9.05 11.69 -4.06
C THR A 265 9.23 10.50 -3.11
N PRO A 266 8.23 10.19 -2.25
CA PRO A 266 7.08 11.03 -1.90
C PRO A 266 7.49 12.37 -1.28
N PRO A 267 6.63 13.39 -1.35
CA PRO A 267 6.94 14.68 -0.72
C PRO A 267 6.99 14.55 0.81
N PRO A 268 7.71 15.46 1.51
CA PRO A 268 7.83 15.42 2.97
C PRO A 268 6.56 15.97 3.65
N LYS A 269 5.43 15.32 3.39
CA LYS A 269 4.11 15.72 3.87
C LYS A 269 3.50 14.61 4.72
N PRO A 270 3.61 14.67 6.04
CA PRO A 270 3.07 13.65 6.94
C PRO A 270 1.56 13.45 6.82
N ILE A 271 0.82 14.40 6.27
CA ILE A 271 -0.63 14.24 6.01
C ILE A 271 -0.95 13.02 5.14
N PHE A 272 -0.04 12.62 4.24
CA PHE A 272 -0.26 11.45 3.39
C PHE A 272 0.02 10.12 4.09
N GLU A 273 0.75 10.13 5.20
CA GLU A 273 1.03 8.97 6.04
C GLU A 273 -0.05 8.77 7.12
N GLU A 274 -1.11 9.60 7.09
CA GLU A 274 -2.18 9.63 8.10
C GLU A 274 -3.40 8.80 7.68
N LYS A 275 -3.76 7.82 8.52
CA LYS A 275 -5.02 7.07 8.40
C LYS A 275 -6.25 7.95 8.71
N MET A 276 -6.06 9.08 9.39
CA MET A 276 -7.12 10.08 9.65
C MET A 276 -7.76 10.64 8.38
N LEU A 277 -7.10 10.59 7.23
CA LEU A 277 -7.69 11.03 5.96
C LEU A 277 -9.00 10.29 5.66
N PHE A 278 -9.11 9.00 6.03
CA PHE A 278 -10.35 8.25 5.88
C PHE A 278 -11.45 8.73 6.84
N ALA A 279 -11.09 9.11 8.05
CA ALA A 279 -12.06 9.69 8.98
C ALA A 279 -12.54 11.07 8.52
N LEU A 280 -11.67 11.89 7.94
CA LEU A 280 -12.05 13.16 7.33
C LEU A 280 -12.98 12.98 6.12
N LEU A 281 -12.81 11.91 5.31
CA LEU A 281 -13.72 11.54 4.22
C LEU A 281 -15.14 11.25 4.75
N TRP A 282 -15.24 10.62 5.93
CA TRP A 282 -16.51 10.30 6.56
C TRP A 282 -17.12 11.43 7.38
N ASN A 283 -16.36 12.49 7.66
CA ASN A 283 -16.85 13.61 8.45
C ASN A 283 -18.02 14.33 7.74
N ARG A 284 -19.17 14.40 8.43
CA ARG A 284 -20.40 14.96 7.88
C ARG A 284 -20.26 16.43 7.47
N ASN A 285 -19.48 17.21 8.19
CA ASN A 285 -19.29 18.63 7.93
C ASN A 285 -18.41 18.90 6.69
N LEU A 286 -17.65 17.88 6.23
CA LEU A 286 -16.75 17.99 5.07
C LEU A 286 -17.35 17.42 3.78
N GLN A 287 -18.57 16.88 3.80
CA GLN A 287 -19.20 16.27 2.63
C GLN A 287 -19.32 17.24 1.46
N GLY A 288 -19.67 18.49 1.71
CA GLY A 288 -19.74 19.54 0.67
C GLY A 288 -18.38 19.74 -0.01
N PHE A 289 -17.32 19.83 0.77
CA PHE A 289 -15.95 19.94 0.25
C PHE A 289 -15.58 18.70 -0.60
N TRP A 290 -15.80 17.50 -0.08
CA TRP A 290 -15.46 16.28 -0.80
C TRP A 290 -16.22 16.13 -2.10
N ARG A 291 -17.53 16.44 -2.13
CA ARG A 291 -18.32 16.41 -3.38
C ARG A 291 -17.83 17.42 -4.40
N GLN A 292 -17.45 18.61 -3.96
CA GLN A 292 -16.92 19.64 -4.83
C GLN A 292 -15.59 19.22 -5.46
N GLU A 293 -14.66 18.70 -4.66
CA GLU A 293 -13.27 18.43 -5.13
C GLU A 293 -13.12 17.04 -5.79
N LEU A 294 -13.95 16.08 -5.44
CA LEU A 294 -13.93 14.72 -6.02
C LEU A 294 -14.95 14.52 -7.14
N GLY A 295 -16.00 15.32 -7.15
CA GLY A 295 -17.22 15.03 -7.90
C GLY A 295 -18.03 13.90 -7.24
N GLU A 296 -19.34 13.87 -7.54
CA GLU A 296 -20.27 12.94 -6.90
C GLU A 296 -19.91 11.48 -7.12
N ALA A 297 -19.45 11.14 -8.33
CA ALA A 297 -19.10 9.75 -8.68
C ALA A 297 -17.91 9.21 -7.86
N PHE A 298 -16.82 9.97 -7.75
CA PHE A 298 -15.64 9.53 -7.00
C PHE A 298 -15.90 9.55 -5.50
N PHE A 299 -16.62 10.56 -5.01
CA PHE A 299 -17.01 10.64 -3.60
C PHE A 299 -17.83 9.42 -3.18
N ASN A 300 -18.89 9.09 -3.93
CA ASN A 300 -19.73 7.94 -3.63
C ASN A 300 -18.95 6.62 -3.75
N ARG A 301 -18.06 6.50 -4.75
CA ARG A 301 -17.21 5.32 -4.90
C ARG A 301 -16.27 5.15 -3.70
N LEU A 302 -15.60 6.19 -3.25
CA LEU A 302 -14.74 6.14 -2.07
C LEU A 302 -15.53 5.78 -0.81
N ARG A 303 -16.70 6.37 -0.61
CA ARG A 303 -17.57 6.04 0.52
C ARG A 303 -18.07 4.59 0.52
N LYS A 304 -18.21 3.98 -0.66
CA LYS A 304 -18.56 2.57 -0.78
C LYS A 304 -17.36 1.65 -0.45
N LEU A 305 -16.15 2.08 -0.81
CA LEU A 305 -14.95 1.25 -0.71
C LEU A 305 -14.19 1.41 0.61
N VAL A 306 -14.26 2.60 1.23
CA VAL A 306 -13.57 2.88 2.49
C VAL A 306 -14.51 2.60 3.65
N PRO A 307 -14.15 1.71 4.59
CA PRO A 307 -14.97 1.44 5.79
C PRO A 307 -15.23 2.71 6.58
N TYR A 308 -16.38 2.77 7.24
CA TYR A 308 -16.68 3.91 8.12
C TYR A 308 -15.56 4.08 9.15
N THR A 309 -15.00 5.28 9.20
CA THR A 309 -13.81 5.59 10.00
C THR A 309 -14.09 6.84 10.83
N TRP A 310 -13.70 6.79 12.10
CA TRP A 310 -13.81 7.89 13.08
C TRP A 310 -12.43 8.29 13.56
N ILE A 311 -12.33 9.53 14.05
CA ILE A 311 -11.20 9.98 14.86
C ILE A 311 -11.59 9.79 16.32
N VAL A 312 -10.75 9.13 17.09
CA VAL A 312 -10.96 8.95 18.53
C VAL A 312 -10.52 10.22 19.25
N ASP A 313 -11.41 11.22 19.26
CA ASP A 313 -11.18 12.50 19.92
C ASP A 313 -11.86 12.51 21.29
N PRO A 314 -11.10 12.53 22.40
CA PRO A 314 -11.65 12.46 23.75
C PRO A 314 -12.33 13.76 24.21
N THR A 315 -12.37 14.79 23.38
CA THR A 315 -13.08 16.04 23.69
C THR A 315 -14.54 15.75 23.95
N PRO A 316 -15.13 16.25 25.07
CA PRO A 316 -16.54 16.05 25.39
C PRO A 316 -17.45 16.49 24.26
N LEU A 317 -18.40 15.67 23.89
CA LEU A 317 -19.41 16.03 22.91
C LEU A 317 -20.39 17.07 23.47
N PRO A 318 -20.98 17.94 22.61
CA PRO A 318 -22.07 18.80 23.03
C PRO A 318 -23.23 18.01 23.65
N PRO A 319 -24.04 18.62 24.52
CA PRO A 319 -25.23 17.97 25.07
C PRO A 319 -26.11 17.39 23.96
N HIS A 320 -26.62 16.18 24.18
CA HIS A 320 -27.45 15.43 23.22
C HIS A 320 -26.78 15.00 21.92
N ALA A 321 -25.49 15.27 21.75
CA ALA A 321 -24.74 14.75 20.59
C ALA A 321 -24.31 13.28 20.83
N ALA A 322 -24.28 12.51 19.75
CA ALA A 322 -23.78 11.15 19.74
C ALA A 322 -22.72 10.96 18.65
N ILE A 323 -21.80 10.03 18.87
CA ILE A 323 -20.84 9.60 17.86
C ILE A 323 -21.63 8.94 16.72
N PRO A 324 -21.54 9.47 15.50
CA PRO A 324 -22.33 8.97 14.37
C PRO A 324 -22.13 7.45 14.20
N GLU A 325 -23.20 6.73 13.86
CA GLU A 325 -23.21 5.29 13.58
C GLU A 325 -22.89 4.35 14.77
N LEU A 326 -22.38 4.88 15.90
CA LEU A 326 -22.09 4.10 17.08
C LEU A 326 -23.12 4.27 18.19
N ASN A 327 -23.90 5.36 18.16
CA ASN A 327 -24.87 5.73 19.19
C ASN A 327 -24.26 5.82 20.61
N LEU A 328 -23.00 6.23 20.69
CA LEU A 328 -22.24 6.47 21.90
C LEU A 328 -22.08 7.97 22.12
N THR A 329 -22.05 8.41 23.36
CA THR A 329 -21.85 9.82 23.76
C THR A 329 -20.44 10.12 24.26
N ASP A 330 -19.65 9.09 24.52
CA ASP A 330 -18.26 9.17 24.99
C ASP A 330 -17.48 7.97 24.46
N TRP A 331 -16.25 8.19 23.99
CA TRP A 331 -15.38 7.13 23.47
C TRP A 331 -15.07 6.03 24.49
N ARG A 332 -15.05 6.34 25.78
CA ARG A 332 -14.83 5.35 26.84
C ARG A 332 -15.94 4.30 26.90
N GLN A 333 -17.13 4.60 26.38
CA GLN A 333 -18.22 3.62 26.26
C GLN A 333 -17.89 2.47 25.31
N LEU A 334 -16.90 2.60 24.42
CA LEU A 334 -16.38 1.48 23.63
C LEU A 334 -15.97 0.29 24.51
N LYS A 335 -15.56 0.54 25.75
CA LYS A 335 -15.20 -0.52 26.71
C LYS A 335 -16.38 -1.38 27.13
N THR A 336 -17.61 -0.84 27.10
CA THR A 336 -18.83 -1.56 27.54
C THR A 336 -19.42 -2.44 26.45
N LEU A 337 -18.92 -2.33 25.22
CA LEU A 337 -19.39 -3.13 24.09
C LEU A 337 -19.06 -4.62 24.30
N SER A 338 -20.02 -5.50 24.02
CA SER A 338 -19.80 -6.93 23.97
C SER A 338 -18.83 -7.31 22.82
N GLN A 339 -18.24 -8.49 22.89
CA GLN A 339 -17.31 -8.96 21.84
C GLN A 339 -17.95 -8.96 20.45
N ARG A 340 -19.25 -9.22 20.33
CA ARG A 340 -19.99 -9.19 19.05
C ARG A 340 -20.18 -7.78 18.51
N GLU A 341 -20.33 -6.79 19.39
CA GLU A 341 -20.46 -5.38 19.01
C GLU A 341 -19.11 -4.75 18.64
N ARG A 342 -17.99 -5.37 19.03
CA ARG A 342 -16.64 -4.92 18.77
C ARG A 342 -16.10 -5.35 17.39
N GLU A 343 -16.96 -5.44 16.37
CA GLU A 343 -16.51 -5.53 14.96
C GLU A 343 -15.92 -4.19 14.51
N LEU A 344 -14.92 -3.75 15.24
CA LEU A 344 -14.24 -2.48 15.16
C LEU A 344 -12.73 -2.70 15.25
N ILE A 345 -11.97 -1.83 14.63
CA ILE A 345 -10.52 -1.88 14.67
C ILE A 345 -9.97 -0.50 15.05
N LEU A 346 -9.19 -0.44 16.14
CA LEU A 346 -8.45 0.75 16.53
C LEU A 346 -7.08 0.71 15.83
N LYS A 347 -6.67 1.83 15.26
CA LYS A 347 -5.36 1.98 14.59
C LYS A 347 -4.71 3.30 15.01
N VAL A 348 -3.41 3.28 15.29
CA VAL A 348 -2.61 4.52 15.33
C VAL A 348 -2.67 5.15 13.95
N SER A 349 -2.93 6.46 13.86
CA SER A 349 -3.16 7.12 12.58
C SER A 349 -1.92 7.19 11.71
N GLY A 350 -0.90 7.92 12.16
CA GLY A 350 0.35 8.13 11.45
C GLY A 350 1.41 8.68 12.38
N PHE A 351 2.54 9.12 11.86
CA PHE A 351 3.65 9.75 12.58
C PHE A 351 4.00 9.04 13.91
N SER A 352 4.15 7.73 13.87
CA SER A 352 4.46 6.88 15.01
C SER A 352 5.11 5.58 14.53
N GLU A 353 6.12 5.11 15.24
CA GLU A 353 6.72 3.77 15.01
C GLU A 353 5.67 2.63 15.12
N HIS A 354 4.58 2.88 15.84
CA HIS A 354 3.48 1.93 15.96
C HIS A 354 2.48 1.99 14.80
N ALA A 355 2.53 3.01 13.94
CA ALA A 355 1.63 3.12 12.79
C ALA A 355 2.01 2.16 11.65
N TRP A 356 3.19 1.55 11.73
CA TRP A 356 3.78 0.68 10.73
C TRP A 356 3.83 -0.78 11.21
N GLY A 357 3.77 -1.73 10.28
CA GLY A 357 3.95 -3.15 10.60
C GLY A 357 2.83 -3.77 11.46
N ALA A 358 1.61 -3.22 11.46
CA ALA A 358 0.46 -3.62 12.30
C ALA A 358 0.71 -3.53 13.83
N ARG A 359 1.79 -2.90 14.29
CA ARG A 359 2.14 -2.80 15.72
C ARG A 359 1.12 -2.01 16.55
N GLY A 360 0.39 -1.08 15.93
CA GLY A 360 -0.63 -0.25 16.59
C GLY A 360 -2.05 -0.56 16.10
N VAL A 361 -2.35 -1.83 15.81
CA VAL A 361 -3.65 -2.29 15.31
C VAL A 361 -4.32 -3.20 16.33
N TYR A 362 -5.52 -2.86 16.74
CA TYR A 362 -6.29 -3.56 17.78
C TYR A 362 -7.66 -3.96 17.24
N LEU A 363 -7.85 -5.26 16.94
CA LEU A 363 -9.14 -5.78 16.47
C LEU A 363 -10.02 -6.12 17.67
N GLY A 364 -11.10 -5.36 17.85
CA GLY A 364 -11.95 -5.45 19.05
C GLY A 364 -12.61 -6.81 19.27
N SER A 365 -13.02 -7.49 18.18
CA SER A 365 -13.62 -8.83 18.28
C SER A 365 -12.63 -9.94 18.64
N ASP A 366 -11.31 -9.70 18.57
CA ASP A 366 -10.27 -10.68 18.88
C ASP A 366 -9.70 -10.52 20.29
N LEU A 367 -9.77 -9.31 20.81
CA LEU A 367 -9.20 -8.98 22.12
C LEU A 367 -10.12 -9.41 23.25
N SER A 368 -9.52 -9.74 24.39
CA SER A 368 -10.24 -9.84 25.66
C SER A 368 -10.93 -8.51 26.00
N HIS A 369 -11.84 -8.52 26.95
CA HIS A 369 -12.46 -7.28 27.43
C HIS A 369 -11.42 -6.32 28.05
N GLU A 370 -10.46 -6.88 28.75
CA GLU A 370 -9.38 -6.13 29.42
C GLU A 370 -8.44 -5.49 28.39
N ASP A 371 -7.95 -6.27 27.42
CA ASP A 371 -7.05 -5.77 26.35
C ASP A 371 -7.73 -4.72 25.48
N TRP A 372 -9.03 -4.92 25.16
CA TRP A 372 -9.80 -3.92 24.42
C TRP A 372 -9.95 -2.63 25.22
N SER A 373 -10.26 -2.74 26.52
CA SER A 373 -10.37 -1.59 27.41
C SER A 373 -9.05 -0.82 27.50
N ALA A 374 -7.93 -1.53 27.61
CA ALA A 374 -6.60 -0.92 27.58
C ALA A 374 -6.29 -0.22 26.25
N ALA A 375 -6.70 -0.82 25.12
CA ALA A 375 -6.54 -0.20 23.79
C ALA A 375 -7.37 1.09 23.67
N VAL A 376 -8.60 1.11 24.18
CA VAL A 376 -9.45 2.31 24.21
C VAL A 376 -8.84 3.40 25.09
N ASP A 377 -8.31 3.03 26.29
CA ASP A 377 -7.64 3.99 27.19
C ASP A 377 -6.39 4.57 26.53
N LYS A 378 -5.60 3.73 25.85
CA LYS A 378 -4.44 4.18 25.09
C LYS A 378 -4.85 5.15 23.99
N ALA A 379 -5.88 4.82 23.20
CA ALA A 379 -6.34 5.67 22.10
C ALA A 379 -6.83 7.04 22.58
N THR A 380 -7.55 7.09 23.71
CA THR A 380 -8.07 8.35 24.26
C THR A 380 -6.98 9.18 24.95
N SER A 381 -6.06 8.55 25.69
CA SER A 381 -5.00 9.26 26.42
C SER A 381 -3.87 9.77 25.51
N SER A 382 -3.58 9.09 24.39
CA SER A 382 -2.52 9.48 23.48
C SER A 382 -2.94 10.53 22.43
N PHE A 383 -4.19 10.97 22.43
CA PHE A 383 -4.76 11.82 21.38
C PHE A 383 -3.94 13.07 21.04
N GLN A 384 -3.27 13.68 22.04
CA GLN A 384 -2.48 14.90 21.82
C GLN A 384 -1.17 14.64 21.06
N ASN A 385 -0.60 13.44 21.18
CA ASN A 385 0.72 13.11 20.61
C ASN A 385 0.64 12.09 19.45
N SER A 386 -0.27 11.15 19.53
CA SER A 386 -0.43 10.07 18.58
C SER A 386 -1.92 9.70 18.45
N PRO A 387 -2.69 10.44 17.64
CA PRO A 387 -4.11 10.19 17.46
C PRO A 387 -4.41 8.79 16.92
N PHE A 388 -5.52 8.23 17.34
CA PHE A 388 -6.05 6.98 16.82
C PHE A 388 -7.27 7.22 15.96
N ILE A 389 -7.47 6.34 14.99
CA ILE A 389 -8.73 6.14 14.31
C ILE A 389 -9.42 4.88 14.85
N LEU A 390 -10.74 4.91 14.85
CA LEU A 390 -11.58 3.73 14.93
C LEU A 390 -12.15 3.48 13.54
N GLN A 391 -12.13 2.24 13.06
CA GLN A 391 -12.66 1.87 11.75
C GLN A 391 -13.56 0.65 11.89
N ARG A 392 -14.66 0.58 11.12
CA ARG A 392 -15.44 -0.65 11.00
C ARG A 392 -14.55 -1.76 10.48
N TYR A 393 -14.63 -2.94 11.09
CA TYR A 393 -13.92 -4.10 10.61
C TYR A 393 -14.67 -4.74 9.46
N GLU A 394 -14.05 -4.73 8.30
CA GLU A 394 -14.54 -5.45 7.13
C GLU A 394 -13.94 -6.86 7.11
N LYS A 395 -14.80 -7.86 7.26
CA LYS A 395 -14.38 -9.25 7.32
C LYS A 395 -13.90 -9.74 5.95
N PRO A 396 -12.62 -10.09 5.78
CA PRO A 396 -12.14 -10.64 4.54
C PRO A 396 -12.80 -12.00 4.26
N LYS A 397 -13.26 -12.21 3.02
CA LYS A 397 -13.76 -13.52 2.60
C LYS A 397 -12.61 -14.53 2.54
N THR A 398 -12.97 -15.80 2.73
CA THR A 398 -12.02 -16.89 2.56
C THR A 398 -11.98 -17.35 1.11
N VAL A 399 -10.79 -17.70 0.64
CA VAL A 399 -10.54 -18.25 -0.70
C VAL A 399 -9.81 -19.59 -0.57
N GLU A 400 -10.07 -20.48 -1.51
CA GLU A 400 -9.29 -21.71 -1.66
C GLU A 400 -8.07 -21.39 -2.53
N THR A 401 -6.90 -21.80 -2.07
CA THR A 401 -5.62 -21.60 -2.77
C THR A 401 -4.70 -22.79 -2.50
N GLN A 402 -3.50 -22.73 -3.04
CA GLN A 402 -2.49 -23.79 -2.85
C GLN A 402 -1.09 -23.21 -2.88
N TRP A 403 -0.17 -23.89 -2.20
CA TRP A 403 1.24 -23.56 -2.18
C TRP A 403 2.08 -24.83 -2.29
N PHE A 404 3.35 -24.71 -2.64
CA PHE A 404 4.25 -25.84 -2.73
C PHE A 404 5.08 -25.99 -1.46
N ASP A 405 4.92 -27.10 -0.78
CA ASP A 405 5.71 -27.46 0.39
C ASP A 405 6.98 -28.20 -0.08
N PHE A 406 8.10 -27.50 -0.03
CA PHE A 406 9.40 -28.04 -0.44
C PHE A 406 9.88 -29.18 0.47
N GLY A 407 9.51 -29.19 1.75
CA GLY A 407 9.85 -30.25 2.69
C GLY A 407 9.12 -31.55 2.38
N LYS A 408 7.85 -31.45 1.98
CA LYS A 408 7.02 -32.60 1.58
C LYS A 408 7.08 -32.92 0.09
N ASN A 409 7.71 -32.02 -0.69
CA ASN A 409 7.74 -32.10 -2.15
C ASN A 409 6.36 -32.24 -2.79
N ALA A 410 5.39 -31.49 -2.30
CA ALA A 410 3.98 -31.61 -2.67
C ALA A 410 3.26 -30.27 -2.73
N VAL A 411 2.25 -30.18 -3.58
CA VAL A 411 1.29 -29.07 -3.58
C VAL A 411 0.31 -29.26 -2.43
N VAL A 412 0.20 -28.27 -1.56
CA VAL A 412 -0.65 -28.29 -0.37
C VAL A 412 -1.79 -27.29 -0.52
N PRO A 413 -3.05 -27.71 -0.40
CA PRO A 413 -4.18 -26.79 -0.41
C PRO A 413 -4.17 -25.93 0.86
N MET A 414 -4.62 -24.68 0.72
CA MET A 414 -4.75 -23.74 1.82
C MET A 414 -6.03 -22.92 1.67
N LYS A 415 -6.82 -22.87 2.74
CA LYS A 415 -7.89 -21.89 2.87
C LYS A 415 -7.31 -20.61 3.47
N GLY A 416 -7.45 -19.50 2.78
CA GLY A 416 -6.80 -18.25 3.15
C GLY A 416 -7.71 -17.03 3.02
N ARG A 417 -7.22 -15.89 3.50
CA ARG A 417 -7.81 -14.55 3.33
C ARG A 417 -6.84 -13.67 2.58
N VAL A 418 -7.37 -12.84 1.69
CA VAL A 418 -6.57 -12.10 0.70
C VAL A 418 -6.58 -10.61 1.00
N ARG A 419 -5.38 -10.03 0.98
CA ARG A 419 -5.16 -8.60 0.80
C ARG A 419 -4.52 -8.39 -0.57
N LEU A 420 -5.07 -7.47 -1.35
CA LEU A 420 -4.53 -7.03 -2.62
C LEU A 420 -3.85 -5.67 -2.46
N CYS A 421 -2.66 -5.55 -2.99
CA CYS A 421 -1.88 -4.32 -3.01
C CYS A 421 -1.60 -3.93 -4.47
N PRO A 422 -2.50 -3.18 -5.13
CA PRO A 422 -2.21 -2.61 -6.44
C PRO A 422 -1.24 -1.42 -6.31
N TYR A 423 -0.30 -1.31 -7.24
CA TYR A 423 0.68 -0.22 -7.31
C TYR A 423 0.36 0.67 -8.50
N TYR A 424 -0.01 1.91 -8.20
CA TYR A 424 -0.25 2.93 -9.21
C TYR A 424 0.92 3.91 -9.25
N PHE A 425 1.41 4.19 -10.44
CA PHE A 425 2.51 5.11 -10.69
C PHE A 425 2.01 6.34 -11.43
N VAL A 426 2.34 7.52 -10.91
CA VAL A 426 1.95 8.81 -11.47
C VAL A 426 3.16 9.44 -12.12
N SER A 427 3.15 9.54 -13.43
CA SER A 427 4.23 10.12 -14.24
C SER A 427 3.78 11.40 -14.93
N GLY A 428 4.75 12.20 -15.38
CA GLY A 428 4.48 13.49 -16.04
C GLY A 428 4.07 14.59 -15.08
N GLU A 429 3.75 15.75 -15.65
CA GLU A 429 3.32 16.97 -14.93
C GLU A 429 2.13 17.60 -15.64
N ALA A 430 1.22 18.19 -14.88
CA ALA A 430 0.05 18.91 -15.39
C ALA A 430 -0.72 18.13 -16.48
N ASP A 431 -0.84 18.71 -17.68
CA ASP A 431 -1.62 18.13 -18.79
C ASP A 431 -1.01 16.84 -19.37
N ALA A 432 0.26 16.56 -19.10
CA ALA A 432 0.96 15.35 -19.53
C ALA A 432 0.94 14.24 -18.47
N GLU A 433 0.21 14.44 -17.37
CA GLU A 433 0.14 13.45 -16.30
C GLU A 433 -0.52 12.14 -16.76
N ARG A 434 0.13 11.05 -16.43
CA ARG A 434 -0.36 9.68 -16.71
C ARG A 434 -0.35 8.88 -15.41
N LEU A 435 -1.36 8.06 -15.25
CA LEU A 435 -1.45 7.10 -14.16
C LEU A 435 -1.48 5.68 -14.73
N GLN A 436 -0.58 4.85 -14.24
CA GLN A 436 -0.41 3.46 -14.70
C GLN A 436 -0.53 2.51 -13.51
N LEU A 437 -1.28 1.42 -13.67
CA LEU A 437 -1.25 0.26 -12.78
C LEU A 437 -0.06 -0.61 -13.20
N GLY A 438 0.96 -0.71 -12.34
CA GLY A 438 2.17 -1.50 -12.64
C GLY A 438 2.05 -2.98 -12.28
N GLY A 439 1.21 -3.31 -11.29
CA GLY A 439 1.00 -4.68 -10.83
C GLY A 439 0.11 -4.73 -9.61
N VAL A 440 -0.27 -5.94 -9.22
CA VAL A 440 -1.07 -6.20 -8.02
C VAL A 440 -0.46 -7.37 -7.26
N LEU A 441 -0.01 -7.12 -6.04
CA LEU A 441 0.45 -8.17 -5.13
C LEU A 441 -0.72 -8.74 -4.35
N ALA A 442 -0.93 -10.05 -4.40
CA ALA A 442 -1.81 -10.78 -3.49
C ALA A 442 -0.99 -11.32 -2.31
N THR A 443 -1.38 -10.93 -1.10
CA THR A 443 -0.91 -11.54 0.15
C THR A 443 -2.04 -12.40 0.69
N ILE A 444 -1.82 -13.73 0.78
CA ILE A 444 -2.85 -14.67 1.19
C ILE A 444 -2.40 -15.33 2.49
N CYS A 445 -2.99 -14.93 3.60
CA CYS A 445 -2.71 -15.50 4.92
C CYS A 445 -3.64 -16.68 5.22
N PRO A 446 -3.22 -17.68 6.02
CA PRO A 446 -4.09 -18.74 6.52
C PRO A 446 -5.38 -18.17 7.13
N ALA A 447 -6.51 -18.86 6.94
CA ALA A 447 -7.85 -18.33 7.27
C ALA A 447 -8.10 -18.10 8.77
N ASP A 448 -7.28 -18.65 9.65
CA ASP A 448 -7.28 -18.41 11.09
C ASP A 448 -6.72 -17.00 11.44
N LYS A 449 -5.89 -16.42 10.58
CA LYS A 449 -5.40 -15.05 10.75
C LYS A 449 -6.48 -14.05 10.33
N LYS A 450 -6.93 -13.21 11.24
CA LYS A 450 -7.95 -12.18 10.99
C LYS A 450 -7.35 -10.86 10.51
N ILE A 451 -6.16 -10.52 10.96
CA ILE A 451 -5.38 -9.39 10.46
C ILE A 451 -4.45 -9.93 9.37
N ILE A 452 -4.67 -9.47 8.13
CA ILE A 452 -3.86 -9.89 6.99
C ILE A 452 -2.64 -8.97 6.92
N HIS A 453 -1.61 -9.37 7.64
CA HIS A 453 -0.36 -8.65 7.72
C HIS A 453 0.82 -9.62 7.82
N GLY A 454 2.01 -9.13 7.42
CA GLY A 454 3.24 -9.91 7.47
C GLY A 454 3.35 -10.92 6.33
N MET A 455 4.55 -11.48 6.17
CA MET A 455 4.87 -12.40 5.09
C MET A 455 5.07 -13.83 5.60
N ALA A 456 5.35 -14.01 6.90
CA ALA A 456 5.48 -15.33 7.48
C ALA A 456 4.19 -16.12 7.28
N ASP A 457 4.31 -17.33 6.74
CA ASP A 457 3.20 -18.23 6.38
C ASP A 457 2.23 -17.73 5.31
N ALA A 458 2.42 -16.52 4.76
CA ALA A 458 1.60 -16.03 3.68
C ALA A 458 2.07 -16.56 2.32
N ILE A 459 1.13 -16.77 1.41
CA ILE A 459 1.43 -16.87 -0.01
C ILE A 459 1.57 -15.46 -0.56
N LEU A 460 2.65 -15.19 -1.29
CA LEU A 460 2.83 -13.98 -2.09
C LEU A 460 2.79 -14.37 -3.56
N ALA A 461 1.88 -13.76 -4.31
CA ALA A 461 1.72 -14.04 -5.73
C ALA A 461 1.32 -12.77 -6.50
N PRO A 462 1.71 -12.64 -7.78
CA PRO A 462 1.16 -11.62 -8.63
C PRO A 462 -0.29 -11.96 -8.97
N CYS A 463 -1.10 -10.96 -9.30
CA CYS A 463 -2.45 -11.19 -9.79
C CYS A 463 -2.51 -11.32 -11.31
N ALA A 464 -3.42 -12.15 -11.80
CA ALA A 464 -3.67 -12.36 -13.23
C ALA A 464 -5.17 -12.35 -13.55
N VAL A 465 -5.51 -12.08 -14.81
CA VAL A 465 -6.87 -12.15 -15.37
C VAL A 465 -7.07 -13.45 -16.12
#